data_f2f6a989afa3e6958ec72aa9986a1f20
#
_entry.id   f2f6a989afa3e6958ec72aa9986a1f20
#
_cell.length_a   1.000
_cell.length_b   1.000
_cell.length_c   1.000
_cell.angle_alpha   90.00
_cell.angle_beta   90.00
_cell.angle_gamma   90.00
#
_symmetry.space_group_name_H-M   'P 1'
#
loop_
_entity.id
_entity.type
_entity.pdbx_description
1 polymer ?
#
loop_
_entity_poly.entity_id
_entity_poly.type
_entity_poly.pdbx_seq_one_letter_code
_entity_poly.pdbx_strand_id
1 'polypeptide(L)'
;MSLTALRRLVDPLLGFFYPECCQLCGVERAGAAEGYVGSSCWRDVRFIRPPFCARCGLPFEGAITDAFTCANCTDRDLHFESARAAVVAEGVVLDVIHRFKYSRALWFEPFLADLLCREAVPVLSGGGWDGIVPVPLHPVKQREREFNQAERLARRLGTALKLPVRTDLVIRTEATRTQTRLSREERVE
;
A
#
# COMPACT_ATOMS: atom_id res chain seq x y z
N MET A 1 27.83 -3.73 30.46
CA MET A 1 26.59 -4.49 30.15
C MET A 1 26.33 -4.36 28.67
N SER A 2 26.27 -5.46 27.94
CA SER A 2 26.05 -5.47 26.49
C SER A 2 24.61 -5.03 26.20
N LEU A 3 24.42 -4.20 25.16
CA LEU A 3 23.10 -3.76 24.61
C LEU A 3 22.14 -4.94 24.38
N THR A 4 22.68 -6.12 24.09
CA THR A 4 21.93 -7.39 23.93
C THR A 4 21.35 -7.93 25.26
N ALA A 5 22.01 -7.71 26.35
CA ALA A 5 21.53 -8.15 27.67
C ALA A 5 20.41 -7.24 28.19
N LEU A 6 20.51 -5.94 27.92
CA LEU A 6 19.48 -4.97 28.30
C LEU A 6 18.18 -5.20 27.49
N ARG A 7 18.27 -5.49 26.19
CA ARG A 7 17.10 -5.86 25.35
C ARG A 7 16.37 -7.08 25.88
N ARG A 8 17.08 -8.14 26.30
CA ARG A 8 16.47 -9.38 26.85
C ARG A 8 15.64 -9.16 28.11
N LEU A 9 15.92 -8.12 28.89
CA LEU A 9 15.17 -7.78 30.11
C LEU A 9 14.01 -6.79 29.80
N VAL A 10 14.19 -5.92 28.81
CA VAL A 10 13.19 -4.88 28.45
C VAL A 10 12.08 -5.44 27.56
N ASP A 11 12.41 -6.36 26.64
CA ASP A 11 11.44 -6.94 25.71
C ASP A 11 10.27 -7.67 26.40
N PRO A 12 10.46 -8.49 27.47
CA PRO A 12 9.34 -9.10 28.19
C PRO A 12 8.45 -8.08 28.94
N LEU A 13 9.07 -7.03 29.49
CA LEU A 13 8.34 -5.95 30.18
C LEU A 13 7.53 -5.10 29.19
N LEU A 14 8.11 -4.77 28.05
CA LEU A 14 7.39 -4.08 26.96
C LEU A 14 6.27 -4.95 26.40
N GLY A 15 6.48 -6.26 26.24
CA GLY A 15 5.45 -7.20 25.78
C GLY A 15 4.27 -7.33 26.72
N PHE A 16 4.43 -7.04 28.01
CA PHE A 16 3.32 -7.00 28.97
C PHE A 16 2.44 -5.75 28.79
N PHE A 17 3.05 -4.61 28.49
CA PHE A 17 2.31 -3.34 28.25
C PHE A 17 1.86 -3.19 26.80
N TYR A 18 2.56 -3.80 25.85
CA TYR A 18 2.28 -3.77 24.41
C TYR A 18 2.30 -5.20 23.87
N PRO A 19 1.23 -5.98 24.11
CA PRO A 19 1.18 -7.34 23.63
C PRO A 19 1.28 -7.39 22.10
N GLU A 20 2.13 -8.30 21.61
CA GLU A 20 2.24 -8.61 20.18
C GLU A 20 0.94 -9.30 19.72
N CYS A 21 -0.13 -8.55 19.58
CA CYS A 21 -1.40 -9.05 19.10
C CYS A 21 -1.83 -8.35 17.82
N CYS A 22 -2.63 -9.04 17.04
CA CYS A 22 -3.25 -8.50 15.84
C CYS A 22 -4.09 -7.27 16.17
N GLN A 23 -3.76 -6.14 15.58
CA GLN A 23 -4.43 -4.86 15.82
C GLN A 23 -5.79 -4.74 15.12
N LEU A 24 -6.23 -5.80 14.43
CA LEU A 24 -7.51 -5.88 13.76
C LEU A 24 -8.50 -6.76 14.53
N CYS A 25 -8.16 -8.01 14.81
CA CYS A 25 -9.03 -8.92 15.55
C CYS A 25 -8.75 -8.97 17.06
N GLY A 26 -7.57 -8.54 17.51
CA GLY A 26 -7.19 -8.56 18.93
C GLY A 26 -6.89 -9.96 19.52
N VAL A 27 -7.01 -11.03 18.73
CA VAL A 27 -6.99 -12.42 19.21
C VAL A 27 -5.65 -13.09 18.91
N GLU A 28 -5.17 -13.01 17.68
CA GLU A 28 -3.95 -13.69 17.25
C GLU A 28 -2.70 -12.93 17.64
N ARG A 29 -1.62 -13.66 17.87
CA ARG A 29 -0.31 -13.06 17.99
C ARG A 29 0.15 -12.52 16.64
N ALA A 30 0.61 -11.28 16.62
CA ALA A 30 1.21 -10.64 15.46
C ALA A 30 2.21 -9.57 15.92
N GLY A 31 3.42 -9.63 15.40
CA GLY A 31 4.50 -8.72 15.78
C GLY A 31 4.71 -7.58 14.78
N ALA A 32 5.75 -6.79 15.06
CA ALA A 32 6.12 -5.65 14.24
C ALA A 32 6.52 -6.04 12.80
N ALA A 33 7.12 -7.22 12.61
CA ALA A 33 7.53 -7.72 11.30
C ALA A 33 6.33 -7.96 10.38
N GLU A 34 5.22 -8.44 10.93
CA GLU A 34 3.95 -8.69 10.24
C GLU A 34 3.06 -7.43 10.16
N GLY A 35 3.55 -6.28 10.66
CA GLY A 35 2.76 -5.06 10.78
C GLY A 35 1.56 -5.22 11.71
N TYR A 36 1.67 -6.07 12.74
CA TYR A 36 0.62 -6.38 13.71
C TYR A 36 -0.70 -6.88 13.07
N VAL A 37 -0.60 -7.61 11.96
CA VAL A 37 -1.73 -8.26 11.30
C VAL A 37 -1.57 -9.77 11.37
N GLY A 38 -2.48 -10.44 12.08
CA GLY A 38 -2.44 -11.88 12.30
C GLY A 38 -2.81 -12.70 11.07
N SER A 39 -2.48 -13.98 11.10
CA SER A 39 -2.62 -14.89 9.95
C SER A 39 -4.07 -15.08 9.49
N SER A 40 -5.05 -15.04 10.41
CA SER A 40 -6.48 -15.08 10.06
C SER A 40 -6.88 -13.85 9.26
N CYS A 41 -6.52 -12.65 9.74
CA CYS A 41 -6.80 -11.41 9.02
C CYS A 41 -6.07 -11.34 7.67
N TRP A 42 -4.89 -11.97 7.57
CA TRP A 42 -4.18 -12.12 6.30
C TRP A 42 -4.95 -12.96 5.28
N ARG A 43 -5.63 -14.03 5.70
CA ARG A 43 -6.44 -14.88 4.81
C ARG A 43 -7.65 -14.16 4.22
N ASP A 44 -8.13 -13.13 4.89
CA ASP A 44 -9.25 -12.30 4.42
C ASP A 44 -8.82 -11.28 3.34
N VAL A 45 -7.52 -11.19 3.03
CA VAL A 45 -7.02 -10.31 1.98
C VAL A 45 -7.37 -10.87 0.61
N ARG A 46 -8.13 -10.09 -0.16
CA ARG A 46 -8.49 -10.44 -1.54
C ARG A 46 -7.49 -9.84 -2.52
N PHE A 47 -6.58 -10.68 -3.00
CA PHE A 47 -5.63 -10.33 -4.05
C PHE A 47 -6.32 -10.21 -5.41
N ILE A 48 -5.93 -9.22 -6.21
CA ILE A 48 -6.41 -9.10 -7.59
C ILE A 48 -5.66 -10.09 -8.46
N ARG A 49 -6.41 -11.02 -9.07
CA ARG A 49 -5.89 -12.04 -9.97
C ARG A 49 -6.48 -11.84 -11.37
N PRO A 50 -5.81 -12.33 -12.43
CA PRO A 50 -6.41 -12.35 -13.76
C PRO A 50 -7.76 -13.09 -13.77
N PRO A 51 -8.70 -12.68 -14.64
CA PRO A 51 -8.56 -11.63 -15.64
C PRO A 51 -8.77 -10.22 -15.08
N PHE A 52 -7.96 -9.28 -15.56
CA PHE A 52 -8.12 -7.85 -15.28
C PHE A 52 -7.76 -7.03 -16.53
N CYS A 53 -8.26 -5.80 -16.62
CA CYS A 53 -7.98 -4.90 -17.73
C CYS A 53 -6.46 -4.69 -17.89
N ALA A 54 -5.94 -4.93 -19.09
CA ALA A 54 -4.52 -4.78 -19.39
C ALA A 54 -4.02 -3.33 -19.17
N ARG A 55 -4.90 -2.33 -19.30
CA ARG A 55 -4.55 -0.93 -19.14
C ARG A 55 -4.66 -0.44 -17.68
N CYS A 56 -5.84 -0.53 -17.06
CA CYS A 56 -6.10 0.07 -15.75
C CYS A 56 -6.09 -0.93 -14.58
N GLY A 57 -5.94 -2.24 -14.83
CA GLY A 57 -5.93 -3.25 -13.79
C GLY A 57 -7.30 -3.53 -13.15
N LEU A 58 -8.41 -3.02 -13.71
CA LEU A 58 -9.75 -3.29 -13.18
C LEU A 58 -10.04 -4.80 -13.25
N PRO A 59 -10.31 -5.47 -12.13
CA PRO A 59 -10.65 -6.89 -12.15
C PRO A 59 -11.95 -7.14 -12.89
N PHE A 60 -12.04 -8.30 -13.52
CA PHE A 60 -13.23 -8.76 -14.24
C PHE A 60 -13.71 -10.08 -13.64
N GLU A 61 -15.00 -10.14 -13.35
CA GLU A 61 -15.65 -11.37 -12.86
C GLU A 61 -16.19 -12.13 -14.07
N GLY A 62 -15.44 -13.10 -14.57
CA GLY A 62 -15.83 -13.93 -15.71
C GLY A 62 -14.63 -14.67 -16.31
N ALA A 63 -14.89 -15.55 -17.28
CA ALA A 63 -13.88 -16.32 -17.98
C ALA A 63 -13.43 -15.56 -19.24
N ILE A 64 -12.32 -14.84 -19.13
CA ILE A 64 -11.62 -14.25 -20.28
C ILE A 64 -10.23 -14.89 -20.31
N THR A 65 -9.87 -15.50 -21.42
CA THR A 65 -8.57 -16.17 -21.62
C THR A 65 -7.49 -15.22 -22.14
N ASP A 66 -7.91 -14.19 -22.86
CA ASP A 66 -7.01 -13.23 -23.51
C ASP A 66 -6.92 -11.92 -22.74
N ALA A 67 -5.85 -11.15 -23.03
CA ALA A 67 -5.70 -9.81 -22.53
C ALA A 67 -6.83 -8.91 -23.09
N PHE A 68 -7.51 -8.16 -22.24
CA PHE A 68 -8.60 -7.27 -22.64
C PHE A 68 -8.41 -5.85 -22.12
N THR A 69 -9.04 -4.90 -22.80
CA THR A 69 -9.16 -3.51 -22.35
C THR A 69 -10.62 -3.25 -22.01
N CYS A 70 -10.89 -2.76 -20.80
CA CYS A 70 -12.26 -2.49 -20.36
C CYS A 70 -12.83 -1.23 -21.03
N ALA A 71 -14.16 -1.12 -21.10
CA ALA A 71 -14.85 0.02 -21.67
C ALA A 71 -14.40 1.39 -21.11
N ASN A 72 -13.99 1.43 -19.83
CA ASN A 72 -13.46 2.66 -19.24
C ASN A 72 -12.12 3.12 -19.84
N CYS A 73 -11.39 2.24 -20.53
CA CYS A 73 -10.07 2.53 -21.11
C CYS A 73 -10.08 2.60 -22.64
N THR A 74 -11.10 2.02 -23.30
CA THR A 74 -11.15 1.91 -24.77
C THR A 74 -11.22 3.29 -25.43
N ASP A 75 -12.00 4.22 -24.87
CA ASP A 75 -12.28 5.53 -25.46
C ASP A 75 -11.57 6.69 -24.72
N ARG A 76 -10.51 6.39 -23.97
CA ARG A 76 -9.78 7.40 -23.21
C ARG A 76 -8.32 7.48 -23.64
N ASP A 77 -7.85 8.69 -23.81
CA ASP A 77 -6.43 8.98 -23.93
C ASP A 77 -5.79 8.93 -22.53
N LEU A 78 -5.13 7.82 -22.25
CA LEU A 78 -4.47 7.56 -20.97
C LEU A 78 -2.97 7.74 -21.13
N HIS A 79 -2.40 8.66 -20.36
CA HIS A 79 -0.98 9.00 -20.38
C HIS A 79 -0.09 8.06 -19.57
N PHE A 80 -0.53 6.81 -19.36
CA PHE A 80 0.25 5.75 -18.72
C PHE A 80 0.14 4.45 -19.51
N GLU A 81 1.16 3.63 -19.46
CA GLU A 81 1.16 2.33 -20.14
C GLU A 81 0.23 1.35 -19.45
N SER A 82 0.40 1.15 -18.16
CA SER A 82 -0.47 0.30 -17.37
C SER A 82 -0.57 0.74 -15.92
N ALA A 83 -1.70 0.43 -15.28
CA ALA A 83 -1.90 0.56 -13.83
C ALA A 83 -2.24 -0.81 -13.24
N ARG A 84 -1.76 -1.07 -12.04
CA ARG A 84 -2.01 -2.32 -11.30
C ARG A 84 -2.34 -2.00 -9.85
N ALA A 85 -3.21 -2.82 -9.28
CA ALA A 85 -3.44 -2.86 -7.85
C ALA A 85 -3.13 -4.27 -7.32
N ALA A 86 -2.53 -4.36 -6.16
CA ALA A 86 -2.19 -5.65 -5.55
C ALA A 86 -3.44 -6.36 -5.00
N VAL A 87 -4.30 -5.60 -4.36
CA VAL A 87 -5.44 -6.12 -3.58
C VAL A 87 -6.69 -5.26 -3.77
N VAL A 88 -7.83 -5.84 -3.48
CA VAL A 88 -9.09 -5.09 -3.38
C VAL A 88 -9.09 -4.31 -2.06
N ALA A 89 -9.42 -3.02 -2.11
CA ALA A 89 -9.49 -2.17 -0.94
C ALA A 89 -10.84 -2.35 -0.21
N GLU A 90 -10.99 -3.49 0.46
CA GLU A 90 -12.16 -3.85 1.25
C GLU A 90 -11.77 -4.51 2.57
N GLY A 91 -12.70 -4.69 3.49
CA GLY A 91 -12.51 -5.39 4.76
C GLY A 91 -11.25 -4.95 5.51
N VAL A 92 -10.41 -5.92 5.86
CA VAL A 92 -9.14 -5.76 6.58
C VAL A 92 -8.21 -4.74 5.90
N VAL A 93 -8.08 -4.82 4.58
CA VAL A 93 -7.18 -3.94 3.82
C VAL A 93 -7.65 -2.48 3.90
N LEU A 94 -8.95 -2.24 3.76
CA LEU A 94 -9.52 -0.90 3.81
C LEU A 94 -9.36 -0.28 5.21
N ASP A 95 -9.59 -1.07 6.28
CA ASP A 95 -9.38 -0.61 7.66
C ASP A 95 -7.92 -0.23 7.91
N VAL A 96 -6.98 -1.09 7.52
CA VAL A 96 -5.54 -0.80 7.64
C VAL A 96 -5.15 0.46 6.87
N ILE A 97 -5.61 0.61 5.61
CA ILE A 97 -5.33 1.81 4.81
C ILE A 97 -5.87 3.07 5.50
N HIS A 98 -7.05 3.02 6.08
CA HIS A 98 -7.65 4.16 6.79
C HIS A 98 -6.86 4.50 8.05
N ARG A 99 -6.55 3.52 8.89
CA ARG A 99 -5.73 3.74 10.11
C ARG A 99 -4.35 4.25 9.76
N PHE A 100 -3.70 3.69 8.74
CA PHE A 100 -2.40 4.15 8.26
C PHE A 100 -2.43 5.60 7.78
N LYS A 101 -3.46 6.00 7.02
CA LYS A 101 -3.59 7.35 6.46
C LYS A 101 -4.04 8.41 7.46
N TYR A 102 -4.96 8.05 8.37
CA TYR A 102 -5.69 9.04 9.16
C TYR A 102 -5.46 8.92 10.67
N SER A 103 -5.01 7.77 11.16
CA SER A 103 -4.73 7.52 12.58
C SER A 103 -3.23 7.37 12.88
N ARG A 104 -2.36 7.71 11.92
CA ARG A 104 -0.89 7.60 12.06
C ARG A 104 -0.40 6.21 12.48
N ALA A 105 -1.16 5.17 12.15
CA ALA A 105 -0.86 3.79 12.50
C ALA A 105 0.29 3.23 11.64
N LEU A 106 1.50 3.82 11.80
CA LEU A 106 2.69 3.50 11.01
C LEU A 106 3.15 2.05 11.17
N TRP A 107 2.76 1.38 12.24
CA TRP A 107 3.07 -0.03 12.46
C TRP A 107 2.45 -0.97 11.43
N PHE A 108 1.44 -0.52 10.66
CA PHE A 108 0.88 -1.27 9.54
C PHE A 108 1.70 -1.18 8.25
N GLU A 109 2.77 -0.36 8.20
CA GLU A 109 3.61 -0.23 7.01
C GLU A 109 4.17 -1.58 6.51
N PRO A 110 4.69 -2.48 7.38
CA PRO A 110 5.20 -3.77 6.91
C PRO A 110 4.13 -4.61 6.21
N PHE A 111 2.92 -4.67 6.74
CA PHE A 111 1.79 -5.38 6.12
C PHE A 111 1.45 -4.81 4.74
N LEU A 112 1.26 -3.48 4.63
CA LEU A 112 0.95 -2.84 3.36
C LEU A 112 2.09 -2.96 2.34
N ALA A 113 3.33 -2.89 2.80
CA ALA A 113 4.50 -3.07 1.95
C ALA A 113 4.61 -4.51 1.43
N ASP A 114 4.31 -5.50 2.27
CA ASP A 114 4.33 -6.91 1.86
C ASP A 114 3.25 -7.20 0.81
N LEU A 115 2.02 -6.69 0.99
CA LEU A 115 0.96 -6.77 -0.02
C LEU A 115 1.42 -6.19 -1.37
N LEU A 116 2.01 -5.00 -1.34
CA LEU A 116 2.52 -4.33 -2.54
C LEU A 116 3.67 -5.12 -3.19
N CYS A 117 4.67 -5.50 -2.41
CA CYS A 117 5.86 -6.15 -2.94
C CYS A 117 5.58 -7.54 -3.50
N ARG A 118 4.69 -8.31 -2.88
CA ARG A 118 4.28 -9.65 -3.40
C ARG A 118 3.77 -9.60 -4.83
N GLU A 119 2.99 -8.57 -5.16
CA GLU A 119 2.40 -8.47 -6.50
C GLU A 119 3.26 -7.63 -7.46
N ALA A 120 3.94 -6.60 -6.97
CA ALA A 120 4.70 -5.71 -7.83
C ALA A 120 6.09 -6.25 -8.18
N VAL A 121 6.79 -6.90 -7.25
CA VAL A 121 8.17 -7.36 -7.51
C VAL A 121 8.25 -8.38 -8.64
N PRO A 122 7.41 -9.43 -8.71
CA PRO A 122 7.48 -10.39 -9.82
C PRO A 122 7.23 -9.75 -11.18
N VAL A 123 6.35 -8.73 -11.24
CA VAL A 123 5.97 -8.06 -12.50
C VAL A 123 7.01 -7.04 -12.93
N LEU A 124 7.61 -6.33 -11.98
CA LEU A 124 8.52 -5.22 -12.26
C LEU A 124 10.00 -5.65 -12.33
N SER A 125 10.35 -6.81 -11.80
CA SER A 125 11.72 -7.31 -11.86
C SER A 125 12.17 -7.53 -13.30
N GLY A 126 13.28 -6.90 -13.68
CA GLY A 126 13.85 -7.02 -15.04
C GLY A 126 13.25 -6.05 -16.06
N GLY A 127 12.35 -5.15 -15.69
CA GLY A 127 11.68 -4.23 -16.61
C GLY A 127 12.49 -3.00 -17.05
N GLY A 128 13.76 -2.86 -16.65
CA GLY A 128 14.62 -1.73 -17.07
C GLY A 128 14.15 -0.36 -16.54
N TRP A 129 13.55 -0.33 -15.34
CA TRP A 129 13.04 0.88 -14.73
C TRP A 129 14.17 1.78 -14.18
N ASP A 130 14.06 3.09 -14.40
CA ASP A 130 15.02 4.08 -13.91
C ASP A 130 14.79 4.47 -12.45
N GLY A 131 13.58 4.29 -11.93
CA GLY A 131 13.24 4.62 -10.55
C GLY A 131 11.75 4.56 -10.24
N ILE A 132 11.43 4.86 -8.98
CA ILE A 132 10.07 4.90 -8.47
C ILE A 132 9.75 6.33 -8.06
N VAL A 133 8.63 6.86 -8.54
CA VAL A 133 8.14 8.20 -8.19
C VAL A 133 6.87 8.06 -7.35
N PRO A 134 6.90 8.32 -6.05
CA PRO A 134 5.71 8.30 -5.22
C PRO A 134 4.80 9.49 -5.51
N VAL A 135 3.48 9.28 -5.51
CA VAL A 135 2.52 10.38 -5.63
C VAL A 135 2.72 11.36 -4.46
N PRO A 136 2.99 12.66 -4.73
CA PRO A 136 3.26 13.62 -3.67
C PRO A 136 2.00 14.04 -2.94
N LEU A 137 2.16 14.43 -1.68
CA LEU A 137 1.15 15.16 -0.92
C LEU A 137 1.37 16.67 -1.08
N HIS A 138 0.27 17.42 -1.07
CA HIS A 138 0.36 18.88 -0.90
C HIS A 138 0.95 19.21 0.50
N PRO A 139 1.79 20.25 0.65
CA PRO A 139 2.45 20.58 1.92
C PRO A 139 1.50 20.68 3.13
N VAL A 140 0.28 21.19 2.94
CA VAL A 140 -0.75 21.23 3.98
C VAL A 140 -1.12 19.82 4.44
N LYS A 141 -1.40 18.91 3.51
CA LYS A 141 -1.75 17.52 3.82
C LYS A 141 -0.57 16.73 4.40
N GLN A 142 0.63 17.05 3.98
CA GLN A 142 1.84 16.43 4.54
C GLN A 142 2.06 16.86 6.00
N ARG A 143 1.79 18.13 6.35
CA ARG A 143 1.83 18.59 7.75
C ARG A 143 0.73 17.94 8.60
N GLU A 144 -0.49 17.80 8.08
CA GLU A 144 -1.60 17.12 8.77
C GLU A 144 -1.30 15.66 9.07
N ARG A 145 -0.67 14.95 8.12
CA ARG A 145 -0.38 13.51 8.21
C ARG A 145 1.00 13.21 8.80
N GLU A 146 1.93 14.19 8.77
CA GLU A 146 3.34 14.09 9.17
C GLU A 146 4.19 13.19 8.26
N PHE A 147 3.59 12.43 7.35
CA PHE A 147 4.30 11.55 6.41
C PHE A 147 3.51 11.40 5.10
N ASN A 148 4.24 11.04 4.04
CA ASN A 148 3.65 10.61 2.78
C ASN A 148 3.60 9.08 2.72
N GLN A 149 2.39 8.52 2.76
CA GLN A 149 2.17 7.08 2.72
C GLN A 149 2.67 6.43 1.41
N ALA A 150 2.53 7.11 0.27
CA ALA A 150 3.02 6.61 -1.00
C ALA A 150 4.55 6.54 -1.02
N GLU A 151 5.23 7.53 -0.44
CA GLU A 151 6.68 7.54 -0.32
C GLU A 151 7.19 6.40 0.56
N ARG A 152 6.55 6.15 1.72
CA ARG A 152 6.94 5.06 2.62
C ARG A 152 6.87 3.71 1.91
N LEU A 153 5.77 3.43 1.22
CA LEU A 153 5.60 2.19 0.46
C LEU A 153 6.55 2.12 -0.75
N ALA A 154 6.78 3.24 -1.45
CA ALA A 154 7.74 3.32 -2.54
C ALA A 154 9.17 3.01 -2.09
N ARG A 155 9.59 3.45 -0.90
CA ARG A 155 10.91 3.12 -0.33
C ARG A 155 11.06 1.62 -0.05
N ARG A 156 10.01 0.94 0.43
CA ARG A 156 10.01 -0.52 0.62
C ARG A 156 10.11 -1.25 -0.72
N LEU A 157 9.32 -0.83 -1.70
CA LEU A 157 9.37 -1.40 -3.05
C LEU A 157 10.72 -1.13 -3.73
N GLY A 158 11.26 0.08 -3.59
CA GLY A 158 12.57 0.45 -4.11
C GLY A 158 13.71 -0.40 -3.54
N THR A 159 13.65 -0.72 -2.24
CA THR A 159 14.59 -1.64 -1.61
C THR A 159 14.48 -3.05 -2.21
N ALA A 160 13.26 -3.55 -2.40
CA ALA A 160 13.03 -4.88 -2.95
C ALA A 160 13.47 -5.00 -4.43
N LEU A 161 13.26 -3.95 -5.23
CA LEU A 161 13.61 -3.90 -6.66
C LEU A 161 15.02 -3.37 -6.91
N LYS A 162 15.72 -2.84 -5.89
CA LYS A 162 17.00 -2.13 -5.99
C LYS A 162 16.91 -0.90 -6.92
N LEU A 163 15.78 -0.18 -6.86
CA LEU A 163 15.52 1.01 -7.64
C LEU A 163 15.56 2.27 -6.76
N PRO A 164 16.06 3.41 -7.28
CA PRO A 164 16.02 4.69 -6.57
C PRO A 164 14.58 5.19 -6.45
N VAL A 165 14.27 5.80 -5.30
CA VAL A 165 13.00 6.50 -5.09
C VAL A 165 13.24 8.00 -5.26
N ARG A 166 12.57 8.60 -6.24
CA ARG A 166 12.72 10.00 -6.62
C ARG A 166 11.50 10.80 -6.16
N THR A 167 11.67 11.56 -5.11
CA THR A 167 10.63 12.42 -4.51
C THR A 167 10.66 13.86 -5.03
N ASP A 168 11.63 14.17 -5.84
CA ASP A 168 11.95 15.49 -6.38
C ASP A 168 11.37 15.73 -7.79
N LEU A 169 10.93 14.68 -8.49
CA LEU A 169 10.49 14.78 -9.90
C LEU A 169 9.07 15.34 -10.07
N VAL A 170 8.22 15.17 -9.06
CA VAL A 170 6.82 15.61 -9.12
C VAL A 170 6.45 16.32 -7.83
N ILE A 171 5.77 17.45 -7.97
CA ILE A 171 5.23 18.22 -6.85
C ILE A 171 3.73 18.37 -6.98
N ARG A 172 3.02 18.43 -5.87
CA ARG A 172 1.59 18.73 -5.83
C ARG A 172 1.37 20.20 -5.53
N THR A 173 0.91 20.93 -6.52
CA THR A 173 0.72 22.38 -6.43
C THR A 173 -0.59 22.77 -5.78
N GLU A 174 -1.64 21.93 -5.89
CA GLU A 174 -2.98 22.25 -5.40
C GLU A 174 -3.39 21.40 -4.20
N ALA A 175 -4.00 22.05 -3.21
CA ALA A 175 -4.59 21.40 -2.04
C ALA A 175 -6.01 20.90 -2.36
N THR A 176 -6.12 19.81 -3.12
CA THR A 176 -7.43 19.24 -3.44
C THR A 176 -8.14 18.66 -2.20
N ARG A 177 -9.48 18.67 -2.21
CA ARG A 177 -10.30 18.01 -1.19
C ARG A 177 -10.07 16.50 -1.18
N THR A 178 -10.38 15.85 -0.05
CA THR A 178 -10.30 14.39 0.05
C THR A 178 -11.29 13.74 -0.90
N GLN A 179 -10.80 13.00 -1.89
CA GLN A 179 -11.62 12.37 -2.96
C GLN A 179 -12.48 11.20 -2.47
N THR A 180 -12.32 10.74 -1.22
CA THR A 180 -13.13 9.63 -0.66
C THR A 180 -14.60 9.98 -0.49
N ARG A 181 -14.95 11.26 -0.53
CA ARG A 181 -16.33 11.74 -0.40
C ARG A 181 -16.95 12.16 -1.75
N LEU A 182 -16.18 12.08 -2.83
CA LEU A 182 -16.61 12.47 -4.16
C LEU A 182 -17.16 11.27 -4.92
N SER A 183 -18.23 11.48 -5.70
CA SER A 183 -18.71 10.52 -6.69
C SER A 183 -17.68 10.30 -7.82
N ARG A 184 -17.94 9.35 -8.69
CA ARG A 184 -17.04 9.08 -9.82
C ARG A 184 -16.95 10.26 -10.78
N GLU A 185 -18.08 10.93 -11.03
CA GLU A 185 -18.21 12.10 -11.90
C GLU A 185 -17.43 13.29 -11.33
N GLU A 186 -17.61 13.55 -10.03
CA GLU A 186 -16.92 14.66 -9.32
C GLU A 186 -15.41 14.49 -9.22
N ARG A 187 -14.86 13.28 -9.51
CA ARG A 187 -13.40 13.04 -9.49
C ARG A 187 -12.73 13.36 -10.83
N VAL A 188 -13.50 13.61 -11.88
CA VAL A 188 -13.00 13.85 -13.25
C VAL A 188 -12.87 15.34 -13.54
N GLU A 189 -13.50 16.20 -12.74
CA GLU A 189 -13.32 17.66 -12.75
C GLU A 189 -12.09 18.07 -11.89
#